data_6cc699c5e9511f3258ffff73db0d1a99
#
_entry.id   6cc699c5e9511f3258ffff73db0d1a99
#
_cell.length_a   1.000
_cell.length_b   1.000
_cell.length_c   1.000
_cell.angle_alpha   90.00
_cell.angle_beta   90.00
_cell.angle_gamma   90.00
#
_symmetry.space_group_name_H-M   'P 1'
#
loop_
_entity.id
_entity.type
_entity.pdbx_description
1 polymer ?
#
loop_
_entity_poly.entity_id
_entity_poly.type
_entity_poly.pdbx_seq_one_letter_code
_entity_poly.pdbx_strand_id
1 'polypeptide(L)'
;KALELAMHESDKEFDHEHVTPYIISSDQFSISNLLNEQDLSKLRWTVDEPTDFEVISNIFKYFSPNIYFTWTQILELQRSQPSIFAANQQITRNEGSLLGSGQKLWKRSKQIIPGGNMLLSKRAEMFLPEQWPSYFSKAKGCKVWDLDGNELIDMSIMGIGTNILGYGHSEVDAAVIQAVSAGNMSTLNCPEEVYLSEKLIAMHPWADMVRLARSGGEANAIAIRIARAASGKDGVAICGYHGWHDWYLSANLGDDKSLDGHLLPGLEPNGVPRNLKN
;
A
#
# COMPACT_ATOMS: atom_id res chain seq x y z
N LYS A 1 -8.21 -30.54 22.09
CA LYS A 1 -9.15 -29.70 22.91
C LYS A 1 -8.86 -28.21 22.76
N ALA A 2 -7.63 -27.72 23.11
CA ALA A 2 -7.31 -26.29 23.01
C ALA A 2 -7.44 -25.75 21.56
N LEU A 3 -6.89 -26.47 20.58
CA LEU A 3 -7.03 -26.13 19.17
C LEU A 3 -8.46 -26.19 18.65
N GLU A 4 -9.24 -27.19 19.08
CA GLU A 4 -10.65 -27.31 18.72
C GLU A 4 -11.47 -26.14 19.28
N LEU A 5 -11.20 -25.73 20.54
CA LEU A 5 -11.85 -24.59 21.15
C LEU A 5 -11.48 -23.29 20.45
N ALA A 6 -10.20 -23.07 20.18
CA ALA A 6 -9.72 -21.90 19.44
C ALA A 6 -10.32 -21.80 18.03
N MET A 7 -10.46 -22.92 17.33
CA MET A 7 -11.10 -23.00 16.02
C MET A 7 -12.58 -22.58 16.06
N HIS A 8 -13.30 -22.91 17.13
CA HIS A 8 -14.73 -22.61 17.24
C HIS A 8 -15.01 -21.21 17.79
N GLU A 9 -14.14 -20.66 18.61
CA GLU A 9 -14.36 -19.40 19.30
C GLU A 9 -13.70 -18.19 18.62
N SER A 10 -12.71 -18.41 17.77
CA SER A 10 -12.12 -17.32 17.01
C SER A 10 -12.92 -17.02 15.75
N ASP A 11 -13.30 -15.75 15.58
CA ASP A 11 -13.97 -15.24 14.39
C ASP A 11 -12.98 -14.60 13.38
N LYS A 12 -11.67 -14.63 13.70
CA LYS A 12 -10.64 -13.96 12.87
C LYS A 12 -9.96 -14.96 11.95
N GLU A 13 -9.97 -14.68 10.66
CA GLU A 13 -9.25 -15.47 9.65
C GLU A 13 -7.75 -15.59 9.97
N PHE A 14 -7.15 -14.52 10.52
CA PHE A 14 -5.78 -14.51 11.00
C PHE A 14 -5.49 -15.61 12.07
N ASP A 15 -6.38 -15.81 13.02
CA ASP A 15 -6.20 -16.81 14.07
C ASP A 15 -6.31 -18.23 13.49
N HIS A 16 -7.17 -18.42 12.47
CA HIS A 16 -7.31 -19.70 11.76
C HIS A 16 -6.07 -20.02 10.91
N GLU A 17 -5.47 -19.01 10.26
CA GLU A 17 -4.24 -19.17 9.47
C GLU A 17 -3.04 -19.50 10.36
N HIS A 18 -2.89 -18.80 11.49
CA HIS A 18 -1.70 -18.88 12.33
C HIS A 18 -1.83 -19.81 13.55
N VAL A 19 -2.99 -20.42 13.76
CA VAL A 19 -3.29 -21.47 14.74
C VAL A 19 -3.18 -21.07 16.22
N THR A 20 -2.14 -20.32 16.60
CA THR A 20 -1.82 -20.06 18.02
C THR A 20 -2.15 -18.67 18.54
N PRO A 21 -2.40 -17.61 17.73
CA PRO A 21 -2.61 -16.25 18.26
C PRO A 21 -3.80 -16.17 19.23
N TYR A 22 -4.92 -16.81 18.92
CA TYR A 22 -6.07 -16.86 19.81
C TYR A 22 -5.75 -17.53 21.15
N ILE A 23 -5.03 -18.67 21.12
CA ILE A 23 -4.63 -19.40 22.33
C ILE A 23 -3.70 -18.55 23.20
N ILE A 24 -2.79 -17.79 22.58
CA ILE A 24 -1.81 -16.96 23.29
C ILE A 24 -2.46 -15.72 23.89
N SER A 25 -3.45 -15.13 23.21
CA SER A 25 -4.10 -13.88 23.63
C SER A 25 -5.31 -14.08 24.55
N SER A 26 -5.83 -15.30 24.65
CA SER A 26 -7.03 -15.61 25.45
C SER A 26 -6.66 -16.09 26.85
N ASP A 27 -7.32 -15.53 27.86
CA ASP A 27 -7.18 -15.93 29.28
C ASP A 27 -7.75 -17.32 29.57
N GLN A 28 -8.39 -17.97 28.61
CA GLN A 28 -8.99 -19.31 28.77
C GLN A 28 -7.96 -20.45 28.75
N PHE A 29 -6.72 -20.15 28.31
CA PHE A 29 -5.69 -21.18 28.15
C PHE A 29 -4.54 -20.98 29.13
N SER A 30 -4.07 -22.06 29.71
CA SER A 30 -2.83 -22.09 30.47
C SER A 30 -1.66 -22.35 29.53
N ILE A 31 -0.72 -21.41 29.47
CA ILE A 31 0.46 -21.48 28.59
C ILE A 31 1.70 -21.81 29.41
N SER A 32 2.49 -22.78 28.95
CA SER A 32 3.80 -23.09 29.50
C SER A 32 4.84 -23.21 28.40
N ASN A 33 6.09 -22.84 28.68
CA ASN A 33 7.21 -22.94 27.76
C ASN A 33 8.07 -24.16 28.06
N LEU A 34 8.40 -24.92 27.01
CA LEU A 34 9.46 -25.90 27.06
C LEU A 34 10.76 -25.19 26.59
N LEU A 35 11.65 -24.93 27.53
CA LEU A 35 12.91 -24.25 27.26
C LEU A 35 13.97 -25.27 26.80
N ASN A 36 14.66 -24.93 25.71
CA ASN A 36 15.90 -25.63 25.32
C ASN A 36 17.08 -25.01 26.09
N GLU A 37 18.08 -25.82 26.45
CA GLU A 37 19.29 -25.35 27.14
C GLU A 37 20.04 -24.26 26.38
N GLN A 38 19.95 -24.28 25.06
CA GLN A 38 20.58 -23.33 24.16
C GLN A 38 19.50 -22.47 23.47
N ASP A 39 19.69 -21.17 23.46
CA ASP A 39 18.81 -20.27 22.69
C ASP A 39 19.04 -20.45 21.17
N LEU A 40 18.08 -21.12 20.53
CA LEU A 40 18.02 -21.35 19.09
C LEU A 40 16.93 -20.49 18.42
N SER A 41 16.38 -19.50 19.11
CA SER A 41 15.22 -18.70 18.65
C SER A 41 15.50 -17.91 17.36
N LYS A 42 16.78 -17.66 17.06
CA LYS A 42 17.20 -16.93 15.85
C LYS A 42 17.35 -17.80 14.61
N LEU A 43 17.24 -19.12 14.75
CA LEU A 43 17.38 -20.03 13.62
C LEU A 43 16.05 -20.11 12.86
N ARG A 44 16.13 -20.07 11.52
CA ARG A 44 14.97 -20.17 10.63
C ARG A 44 15.13 -21.34 9.66
N TRP A 45 14.30 -22.38 9.86
CA TRP A 45 14.27 -23.59 9.02
C TRP A 45 12.84 -23.90 8.55
N THR A 46 12.09 -22.85 8.23
CA THR A 46 10.76 -22.93 7.65
C THR A 46 10.82 -22.82 6.13
N VAL A 47 9.71 -23.05 5.42
CA VAL A 47 9.60 -22.88 3.97
C VAL A 47 8.36 -22.01 3.69
N ASP A 48 8.51 -20.71 3.87
CA ASP A 48 7.45 -19.73 3.61
C ASP A 48 7.80 -18.82 2.44
N GLU A 49 9.09 -18.60 2.21
CA GLU A 49 9.63 -17.71 1.19
C GLU A 49 10.54 -18.45 0.20
N PRO A 50 10.73 -17.95 -1.04
CA PRO A 50 11.63 -18.58 -2.02
C PRO A 50 13.06 -18.79 -1.51
N THR A 51 13.56 -17.87 -0.68
CA THR A 51 14.89 -17.98 -0.05
C THR A 51 14.95 -19.07 1.03
N ASP A 52 13.85 -19.35 1.70
CA ASP A 52 13.75 -20.50 2.61
C ASP A 52 13.86 -21.81 1.83
N PHE A 53 13.15 -21.91 0.69
CA PHE A 53 13.24 -23.07 -0.18
C PHE A 53 14.65 -23.31 -0.70
N GLU A 54 15.39 -22.24 -1.01
CA GLU A 54 16.79 -22.33 -1.40
C GLU A 54 17.65 -22.92 -0.29
N VAL A 55 17.50 -22.43 0.96
CA VAL A 55 18.22 -22.96 2.13
C VAL A 55 17.91 -24.44 2.34
N ILE A 56 16.63 -24.82 2.36
CA ILE A 56 16.24 -26.22 2.55
C ILE A 56 16.76 -27.10 1.41
N SER A 57 16.70 -26.64 0.16
CA SER A 57 17.25 -27.35 -0.99
C SER A 57 18.75 -27.58 -0.85
N ASN A 58 19.49 -26.59 -0.35
CA ASN A 58 20.94 -26.72 -0.12
C ASN A 58 21.25 -27.68 1.03
N ILE A 59 20.45 -27.73 2.09
CA ILE A 59 20.55 -28.71 3.17
C ILE A 59 20.38 -30.13 2.62
N PHE A 60 19.32 -30.38 1.84
CA PHE A 60 19.07 -31.69 1.23
C PHE A 60 20.18 -32.09 0.24
N LYS A 61 20.74 -31.15 -0.54
CA LYS A 61 21.90 -31.41 -1.40
C LYS A 61 23.14 -31.82 -0.59
N TYR A 62 23.38 -31.19 0.54
CA TYR A 62 24.52 -31.51 1.40
C TYR A 62 24.44 -32.93 1.96
N PHE A 63 23.26 -33.34 2.43
CA PHE A 63 23.05 -34.66 3.00
C PHE A 63 22.85 -35.79 1.97
N SER A 64 22.66 -35.45 0.69
CA SER A 64 22.40 -36.43 -0.38
C SER A 64 23.47 -37.49 -0.44
N PRO A 65 23.11 -38.79 -0.65
CA PRO A 65 21.79 -39.32 -0.94
C PRO A 65 20.90 -39.59 0.28
N ASN A 66 21.41 -39.34 1.50
CA ASN A 66 20.62 -39.53 2.73
C ASN A 66 19.59 -38.40 2.88
N ILE A 67 18.30 -38.75 2.88
CA ILE A 67 17.18 -37.83 3.13
C ILE A 67 16.66 -37.86 4.57
N TYR A 68 17.21 -38.76 5.39
CA TYR A 68 16.84 -38.92 6.81
C TYR A 68 18.00 -38.38 7.68
N PHE A 69 17.82 -37.14 8.13
CA PHE A 69 18.75 -36.45 9.02
C PHE A 69 17.99 -35.76 10.15
N THR A 70 18.64 -35.61 11.30
CA THR A 70 18.04 -35.01 12.49
C THR A 70 18.23 -33.50 12.50
N TRP A 71 17.41 -32.79 13.27
CA TRP A 71 17.56 -31.35 13.48
C TRP A 71 18.92 -30.99 14.11
N THR A 72 19.50 -31.87 14.92
CA THR A 72 20.83 -31.68 15.51
C THR A 72 21.93 -31.73 14.47
N GLN A 73 21.80 -32.57 13.45
CA GLN A 73 22.74 -32.61 12.31
C GLN A 73 22.63 -31.32 11.47
N ILE A 74 21.43 -30.77 11.29
CA ILE A 74 21.25 -29.47 10.63
C ILE A 74 21.90 -28.35 11.45
N LEU A 75 21.76 -28.38 12.77
CA LEU A 75 22.39 -27.41 13.67
C LEU A 75 23.93 -27.46 13.59
N GLU A 76 24.50 -28.63 13.52
CA GLU A 76 25.93 -28.83 13.33
C GLU A 76 26.39 -28.34 11.94
N LEU A 77 25.61 -28.62 10.92
CA LEU A 77 25.87 -28.11 9.57
C LEU A 77 25.83 -26.57 9.56
N GLN A 78 24.85 -25.95 10.21
CA GLN A 78 24.76 -24.49 10.28
C GLN A 78 25.96 -23.85 11.00
N ARG A 79 26.53 -24.53 12.00
CA ARG A 79 27.75 -24.09 12.70
C ARG A 79 28.98 -24.24 11.83
N SER A 80 29.07 -25.36 11.11
CA SER A 80 30.28 -25.69 10.29
C SER A 80 30.28 -25.00 8.93
N GLN A 81 29.09 -24.79 8.32
CA GLN A 81 28.92 -24.20 7.00
C GLN A 81 27.78 -23.14 6.96
N PRO A 82 27.97 -21.99 7.61
CA PRO A 82 26.92 -20.96 7.72
C PRO A 82 26.49 -20.39 6.37
N SER A 83 27.32 -20.47 5.34
CA SER A 83 27.00 -20.00 3.99
C SER A 83 25.81 -20.71 3.35
N ILE A 84 25.54 -21.96 3.72
CA ILE A 84 24.37 -22.72 3.24
C ILE A 84 23.05 -22.06 3.68
N PHE A 85 23.07 -21.37 4.80
CA PHE A 85 21.92 -20.72 5.43
C PHE A 85 21.85 -19.21 5.18
N ALA A 86 22.73 -18.65 4.36
CA ALA A 86 22.84 -17.20 4.19
C ALA A 86 21.62 -16.57 3.51
N ALA A 87 20.94 -17.30 2.63
CA ALA A 87 19.87 -16.77 1.78
C ALA A 87 18.66 -16.24 2.57
N ASN A 88 18.37 -16.78 3.76
CA ASN A 88 17.21 -16.37 4.57
C ASN A 88 17.56 -15.74 5.92
N GLN A 89 18.83 -15.42 6.18
CA GLN A 89 19.28 -14.85 7.46
C GLN A 89 18.67 -13.48 7.79
N GLN A 90 18.24 -12.73 6.77
CA GLN A 90 17.65 -11.42 6.93
C GLN A 90 16.14 -11.48 7.24
N ILE A 91 15.51 -12.65 7.13
CA ILE A 91 14.10 -12.83 7.39
C ILE A 91 13.89 -13.06 8.89
N THR A 92 13.11 -12.20 9.53
CA THR A 92 12.79 -12.34 10.95
C THR A 92 11.90 -13.56 11.16
N ARG A 93 12.25 -14.40 12.15
CA ARG A 93 11.41 -15.54 12.54
C ARG A 93 10.04 -15.06 13.02
N ASN A 94 8.99 -15.77 12.61
CA ASN A 94 7.59 -15.43 12.90
C ASN A 94 7.16 -14.04 12.39
N GLU A 95 7.84 -13.49 11.40
CA GLU A 95 7.46 -12.23 10.79
C GLU A 95 5.99 -12.27 10.31
N GLY A 96 5.57 -13.42 9.79
CA GLY A 96 4.19 -13.65 9.39
C GLY A 96 3.17 -13.60 10.54
N SER A 97 3.55 -13.94 11.77
CA SER A 97 2.67 -13.85 12.93
C SER A 97 2.71 -12.49 13.62
N LEU A 98 3.73 -11.67 13.35
CA LEU A 98 3.87 -10.32 13.88
C LEU A 98 3.27 -9.26 12.94
N LEU A 99 3.15 -9.58 11.65
CA LEU A 99 2.61 -8.68 10.64
C LEU A 99 1.19 -9.08 10.28
N GLY A 100 0.28 -8.12 10.32
CA GLY A 100 -1.06 -8.28 9.79
C GLY A 100 -1.09 -8.47 8.26
N SER A 101 -2.24 -8.90 7.76
CA SER A 101 -2.47 -9.14 6.33
C SER A 101 -2.16 -7.91 5.46
N GLY A 102 -2.46 -6.72 5.96
CA GLY A 102 -2.16 -5.46 5.27
C GLY A 102 -0.66 -5.23 5.10
N GLN A 103 0.15 -5.50 6.12
CA GLN A 103 1.61 -5.34 6.08
C GLN A 103 2.26 -6.38 5.15
N LYS A 104 1.79 -7.63 5.18
CA LYS A 104 2.22 -8.68 4.24
C LYS A 104 1.95 -8.28 2.79
N LEU A 105 0.73 -7.81 2.53
CA LEU A 105 0.34 -7.34 1.20
C LEU A 105 1.15 -6.12 0.76
N TRP A 106 1.49 -5.20 1.69
CA TRP A 106 2.36 -4.06 1.41
C TRP A 106 3.77 -4.48 1.00
N LYS A 107 4.36 -5.45 1.67
CA LYS A 107 5.66 -6.02 1.27
C LYS A 107 5.61 -6.60 -0.14
N ARG A 108 4.57 -7.37 -0.44
CA ARG A 108 4.35 -7.94 -1.77
C ARG A 108 4.14 -6.86 -2.84
N SER A 109 3.36 -5.82 -2.54
CA SER A 109 3.09 -4.74 -3.49
C SER A 109 4.35 -3.99 -3.90
N LYS A 110 5.30 -3.78 -2.98
CA LYS A 110 6.59 -3.14 -3.28
C LYS A 110 7.46 -3.94 -4.27
N GLN A 111 7.21 -5.23 -4.43
CA GLN A 111 7.93 -6.07 -5.40
C GLN A 111 7.37 -5.96 -6.82
N ILE A 112 6.09 -5.58 -6.97
CA ILE A 112 5.36 -5.59 -8.24
C ILE A 112 4.84 -4.23 -8.67
N ILE A 113 4.79 -3.26 -7.76
CA ILE A 113 4.35 -1.89 -8.03
C ILE A 113 5.47 -0.94 -7.62
N PRO A 114 6.02 -0.14 -8.52
CA PRO A 114 7.00 0.89 -8.17
C PRO A 114 6.50 1.78 -7.03
N GLY A 115 7.23 1.79 -5.88
CA GLY A 115 6.81 2.50 -4.68
C GLY A 115 5.65 1.88 -3.90
N GLY A 116 5.17 0.69 -4.26
CA GLY A 116 4.16 -0.08 -3.54
C GLY A 116 2.70 0.33 -3.82
N ASN A 117 2.45 1.53 -4.28
CA ASN A 117 1.13 2.04 -4.64
C ASN A 117 1.21 3.23 -5.60
N MET A 118 0.05 3.75 -6.03
CA MET A 118 -0.03 4.88 -6.96
C MET A 118 0.10 6.25 -6.27
N LEU A 119 -0.09 6.34 -4.96
CA LEU A 119 -0.14 7.61 -4.24
C LEU A 119 0.93 7.66 -3.14
N LEU A 120 1.90 8.55 -3.28
CA LEU A 120 2.98 8.75 -2.32
C LEU A 120 2.45 8.97 -0.90
N SER A 121 1.35 9.73 -0.74
CA SER A 121 0.71 10.01 0.55
C SER A 121 0.05 8.81 1.23
N LYS A 122 -0.02 7.65 0.57
CA LYS A 122 -0.57 6.40 1.15
C LYS A 122 0.51 5.35 1.45
N ARG A 123 1.78 5.69 1.34
CA ARG A 123 2.86 4.77 1.69
C ARG A 123 2.92 4.56 3.20
N ALA A 124 3.05 3.32 3.63
CA ALA A 124 3.15 2.98 5.05
C ALA A 124 4.32 3.69 5.75
N GLU A 125 5.40 3.92 5.03
CA GLU A 125 6.61 4.60 5.49
C GLU A 125 6.37 6.07 5.86
N MET A 126 5.29 6.69 5.36
CA MET A 126 4.88 8.06 5.71
C MET A 126 4.19 8.16 7.07
N PHE A 127 3.76 7.04 7.65
CA PHE A 127 3.00 6.99 8.90
C PHE A 127 3.73 6.15 9.94
N LEU A 128 3.50 4.84 9.92
CA LEU A 128 4.04 3.91 10.89
C LEU A 128 4.59 2.69 10.14
N PRO A 129 5.87 2.74 9.72
CA PRO A 129 6.49 1.64 8.98
C PRO A 129 6.29 0.31 9.68
N GLU A 130 5.96 -0.74 8.92
CA GLU A 130 5.74 -2.11 9.38
C GLU A 130 4.52 -2.34 10.32
N GLN A 131 3.92 -1.28 10.86
CA GLN A 131 2.73 -1.37 11.71
C GLN A 131 1.48 -0.76 11.05
N TRP A 132 1.66 0.09 10.03
CA TRP A 132 0.53 0.69 9.32
C TRP A 132 -0.27 -0.38 8.58
N PRO A 133 -1.61 -0.44 8.73
CA PRO A 133 -2.45 -1.51 8.14
C PRO A 133 -2.50 -1.48 6.61
N SER A 134 -2.12 -0.40 5.96
CA SER A 134 -1.91 -0.16 4.51
C SER A 134 -3.13 -0.41 3.61
N TYR A 135 -3.97 -1.39 3.88
CA TYR A 135 -5.11 -1.77 3.06
C TYR A 135 -6.38 -1.90 3.88
N PHE A 136 -7.50 -1.61 3.25
CA PHE A 136 -8.81 -1.73 3.86
C PHE A 136 -9.65 -2.81 3.16
N SER A 137 -10.51 -3.47 3.91
CA SER A 137 -11.55 -4.37 3.40
C SER A 137 -12.89 -3.68 3.23
N LYS A 138 -13.17 -2.68 4.10
CA LYS A 138 -14.43 -1.96 4.14
C LYS A 138 -14.23 -0.55 4.70
N ALA A 139 -15.05 0.40 4.25
CA ALA A 139 -15.13 1.74 4.82
C ALA A 139 -16.59 2.23 4.88
N LYS A 140 -16.99 2.90 5.96
CA LYS A 140 -18.35 3.45 6.14
C LYS A 140 -18.34 4.64 7.11
N GLY A 141 -18.91 5.76 6.71
CA GLY A 141 -18.85 6.99 7.51
C GLY A 141 -17.40 7.42 7.74
N CYS A 142 -16.95 7.49 8.99
CA CYS A 142 -15.55 7.74 9.36
C CYS A 142 -14.80 6.48 9.76
N LYS A 143 -15.38 5.29 9.61
CA LYS A 143 -14.80 4.03 10.01
C LYS A 143 -14.21 3.30 8.83
N VAL A 144 -13.06 2.65 9.07
CA VAL A 144 -12.35 1.81 8.11
C VAL A 144 -11.99 0.50 8.78
N TRP A 145 -12.18 -0.60 8.11
CA TRP A 145 -11.76 -1.92 8.57
C TRP A 145 -10.55 -2.36 7.74
N ASP A 146 -9.50 -2.79 8.42
CA ASP A 146 -8.33 -3.36 7.75
C ASP A 146 -8.62 -4.77 7.20
N LEU A 147 -7.62 -5.43 6.63
CA LEU A 147 -7.79 -6.78 6.08
C LEU A 147 -7.94 -7.86 7.15
N ASP A 148 -7.59 -7.56 8.39
CA ASP A 148 -7.71 -8.45 9.54
C ASP A 148 -9.02 -8.21 10.32
N GLY A 149 -9.89 -7.31 9.80
CA GLY A 149 -11.19 -6.98 10.37
C GLY A 149 -11.15 -6.00 11.55
N ASN A 150 -10.01 -5.41 11.86
CA ASN A 150 -9.92 -4.40 12.92
C ASN A 150 -10.60 -3.11 12.49
N GLU A 151 -11.50 -2.59 13.33
CA GLU A 151 -12.18 -1.32 13.10
C GLU A 151 -11.28 -0.16 13.53
N LEU A 152 -11.07 0.79 12.63
CA LEU A 152 -10.30 2.00 12.82
C LEU A 152 -11.18 3.24 12.56
N ILE A 153 -10.92 4.33 13.26
CA ILE A 153 -11.50 5.63 12.96
C ILE A 153 -10.51 6.40 12.09
N ASP A 154 -10.95 6.81 10.90
CA ASP A 154 -10.13 7.62 10.00
C ASP A 154 -10.13 9.08 10.49
N MET A 155 -9.05 9.49 11.13
CA MET A 155 -8.82 10.86 11.57
C MET A 155 -7.98 11.67 10.57
N SER A 156 -7.77 11.12 9.36
CA SER A 156 -7.03 11.77 8.28
C SER A 156 -7.98 12.60 7.38
N ILE A 157 -7.53 12.88 6.17
CA ILE A 157 -8.28 13.62 5.17
C ILE A 157 -9.20 12.74 4.30
N MET A 158 -9.59 11.58 4.76
CA MET A 158 -10.60 10.69 4.16
C MET A 158 -10.54 10.61 2.63
N GLY A 159 -9.51 9.90 2.12
CA GLY A 159 -9.30 9.77 0.68
C GLY A 159 -8.84 11.06 0.00
N ILE A 160 -7.99 11.82 0.68
CA ILE A 160 -7.38 13.07 0.21
C ILE A 160 -8.47 14.13 -0.07
N GLY A 161 -9.38 14.28 0.90
CA GLY A 161 -10.45 15.29 0.87
C GLY A 161 -11.61 14.99 -0.08
N THR A 162 -11.68 13.79 -0.67
CA THR A 162 -12.75 13.44 -1.64
C THR A 162 -14.02 12.94 -0.99
N ASN A 163 -13.96 12.41 0.23
CA ASN A 163 -15.09 11.78 0.91
C ASN A 163 -15.68 12.68 2.03
N ILE A 164 -16.00 13.94 1.73
CA ILE A 164 -16.52 14.89 2.72
C ILE A 164 -17.88 14.49 3.31
N LEU A 165 -18.64 13.61 2.65
CA LEU A 165 -19.89 13.04 3.14
C LEU A 165 -19.69 11.77 3.96
N GLY A 166 -18.44 11.33 4.14
CA GLY A 166 -18.10 10.03 4.71
C GLY A 166 -18.04 8.93 3.66
N TYR A 167 -17.38 7.84 4.03
CA TYR A 167 -17.26 6.65 3.19
C TYR A 167 -18.60 5.96 2.98
N GLY A 168 -18.87 5.46 1.78
CA GLY A 168 -20.04 4.66 1.48
C GLY A 168 -21.36 5.41 1.71
N HIS A 169 -21.45 6.67 1.28
CA HIS A 169 -22.69 7.46 1.40
C HIS A 169 -23.77 6.83 0.52
N SER A 170 -24.89 6.44 1.13
CA SER A 170 -25.90 5.58 0.50
C SER A 170 -26.51 6.16 -0.77
N GLU A 171 -26.79 7.46 -0.80
CA GLU A 171 -27.38 8.11 -1.99
C GLU A 171 -26.36 8.21 -3.13
N VAL A 172 -25.08 8.48 -2.81
CA VAL A 172 -24.01 8.53 -3.81
C VAL A 172 -23.77 7.14 -4.37
N ASP A 173 -23.66 6.12 -3.52
CA ASP A 173 -23.46 4.74 -3.92
C ASP A 173 -24.61 4.25 -4.81
N ALA A 174 -25.86 4.56 -4.45
CA ALA A 174 -27.03 4.18 -5.24
C ALA A 174 -26.99 4.81 -6.65
N ALA A 175 -26.64 6.10 -6.75
CA ALA A 175 -26.52 6.79 -8.03
C ALA A 175 -25.40 6.20 -8.90
N VAL A 176 -24.25 5.87 -8.30
CA VAL A 176 -23.13 5.23 -8.99
C VAL A 176 -23.51 3.83 -9.50
N ILE A 177 -24.17 3.03 -8.67
CA ILE A 177 -24.63 1.67 -9.05
C ILE A 177 -25.62 1.78 -10.22
N GLN A 178 -26.56 2.73 -10.19
CA GLN A 178 -27.50 2.96 -11.26
C GLN A 178 -26.78 3.34 -12.58
N ALA A 179 -25.83 4.27 -12.52
CA ALA A 179 -25.07 4.70 -13.70
C ALA A 179 -24.23 3.54 -14.29
N VAL A 180 -23.58 2.75 -13.45
CA VAL A 180 -22.82 1.57 -13.89
C VAL A 180 -23.75 0.53 -14.56
N SER A 181 -24.93 0.30 -13.98
CA SER A 181 -25.90 -0.66 -14.50
C SER A 181 -26.53 -0.21 -15.83
N ALA A 182 -26.63 1.08 -16.07
CA ALA A 182 -27.07 1.66 -17.35
C ALA A 182 -26.00 1.58 -18.46
N GLY A 183 -24.78 1.29 -18.11
CA GLY A 183 -23.61 1.22 -19.00
C GLY A 183 -22.75 2.48 -18.91
N ASN A 184 -21.45 2.25 -18.82
CA ASN A 184 -20.44 3.30 -18.81
C ASN A 184 -19.50 3.16 -20.02
N MET A 185 -18.73 4.19 -20.31
CA MET A 185 -17.75 4.20 -21.42
C MET A 185 -18.38 3.90 -22.80
N SER A 186 -19.62 4.38 -23.01
CA SER A 186 -20.28 4.29 -24.31
C SER A 186 -19.59 5.12 -25.39
N THR A 187 -19.84 4.81 -26.66
CA THR A 187 -19.45 5.65 -27.82
C THR A 187 -20.15 7.01 -27.79
N LEU A 188 -21.35 7.09 -27.20
CA LEU A 188 -22.08 8.33 -27.04
C LEU A 188 -21.65 9.05 -25.76
N ASN A 189 -21.85 10.36 -25.75
CA ASN A 189 -21.55 11.18 -24.59
C ASN A 189 -22.50 10.89 -23.43
N CYS A 190 -22.01 11.08 -22.23
CA CYS A 190 -22.75 10.94 -21.00
C CYS A 190 -23.49 12.25 -20.69
N PRO A 191 -24.80 12.25 -20.44
CA PRO A 191 -25.57 13.48 -20.14
C PRO A 191 -25.15 14.12 -18.81
N GLU A 192 -24.61 13.35 -17.88
CA GLU A 192 -24.13 13.82 -16.59
C GLU A 192 -23.00 14.85 -16.72
N GLU A 193 -22.20 14.80 -17.79
CA GLU A 193 -21.19 15.83 -18.07
C GLU A 193 -21.82 17.22 -18.23
N VAL A 194 -22.96 17.28 -18.91
CA VAL A 194 -23.70 18.52 -19.10
C VAL A 194 -24.31 18.99 -17.79
N TYR A 195 -25.05 18.12 -17.09
CA TYR A 195 -25.70 18.45 -15.82
C TYR A 195 -24.70 18.90 -14.75
N LEU A 196 -23.55 18.25 -14.67
CA LEU A 196 -22.47 18.66 -13.77
C LEU A 196 -21.92 20.05 -14.15
N SER A 197 -21.69 20.29 -15.44
CA SER A 197 -21.18 21.57 -15.93
C SER A 197 -22.13 22.72 -15.66
N GLU A 198 -23.42 22.53 -15.91
CA GLU A 198 -24.47 23.50 -15.57
C GLU A 198 -24.51 23.83 -14.07
N LYS A 199 -24.38 22.80 -13.22
CA LYS A 199 -24.34 22.97 -11.77
C LYS A 199 -23.12 23.76 -11.32
N LEU A 200 -21.93 23.46 -11.89
CA LEU A 200 -20.69 24.17 -11.60
C LEU A 200 -20.76 25.64 -12.04
N ILE A 201 -21.30 25.94 -13.21
CA ILE A 201 -21.50 27.32 -13.67
C ILE A 201 -22.47 28.08 -12.74
N ALA A 202 -23.57 27.44 -12.33
CA ALA A 202 -24.50 28.05 -11.39
C ALA A 202 -23.87 28.37 -10.02
N MET A 203 -22.91 27.55 -9.56
CA MET A 203 -22.13 27.78 -8.33
C MET A 203 -21.03 28.82 -8.49
N HIS A 204 -20.59 29.09 -9.74
CA HIS A 204 -19.51 30.00 -10.07
C HIS A 204 -19.94 31.01 -11.14
N PRO A 205 -20.73 32.04 -10.79
CA PRO A 205 -21.35 32.96 -11.75
C PRO A 205 -20.37 33.77 -12.63
N TRP A 206 -19.09 33.75 -12.30
CA TRP A 206 -17.99 34.33 -13.09
C TRP A 206 -17.50 33.42 -14.24
N ALA A 207 -17.92 32.16 -14.28
CA ALA A 207 -17.50 31.18 -15.27
C ALA A 207 -18.58 31.00 -16.35
N ASP A 208 -18.20 31.06 -17.61
CA ASP A 208 -19.07 30.82 -18.76
C ASP A 208 -19.10 29.35 -19.19
N MET A 209 -17.99 28.64 -18.98
CA MET A 209 -17.81 27.28 -19.45
C MET A 209 -16.97 26.44 -18.47
N VAL A 210 -17.15 25.12 -18.51
CA VAL A 210 -16.42 24.15 -17.69
C VAL A 210 -15.66 23.17 -18.57
N ARG A 211 -14.42 22.87 -18.19
CA ARG A 211 -13.66 21.77 -18.75
C ARG A 211 -13.37 20.73 -17.68
N LEU A 212 -13.89 19.53 -17.86
CA LEU A 212 -13.67 18.41 -16.97
C LEU A 212 -12.35 17.69 -17.29
N ALA A 213 -11.72 17.12 -16.28
CA ALA A 213 -10.52 16.30 -16.37
C ALA A 213 -10.61 15.14 -15.38
N ARG A 214 -9.78 14.12 -15.52
CA ARG A 214 -9.81 12.93 -14.66
C ARG A 214 -8.97 13.08 -13.39
N SER A 215 -7.97 13.94 -13.42
CA SER A 215 -7.08 14.18 -12.28
C SER A 215 -6.72 15.66 -12.16
N GLY A 216 -6.25 16.07 -10.98
CA GLY A 216 -5.78 17.44 -10.73
C GLY A 216 -4.61 17.84 -11.63
N GLY A 217 -3.67 16.91 -11.88
CA GLY A 217 -2.56 17.14 -12.80
C GLY A 217 -3.01 17.45 -14.23
N GLU A 218 -4.00 16.69 -14.74
CA GLU A 218 -4.60 16.95 -16.07
C GLU A 218 -5.34 18.30 -16.09
N ALA A 219 -6.13 18.59 -15.05
CA ALA A 219 -6.84 19.87 -14.94
C ALA A 219 -5.87 21.06 -14.97
N ASN A 220 -4.76 20.97 -14.24
CA ASN A 220 -3.73 22.00 -14.21
C ASN A 220 -3.03 22.13 -15.58
N ALA A 221 -2.70 21.01 -16.24
CA ALA A 221 -2.09 21.03 -17.58
C ALA A 221 -3.04 21.69 -18.62
N ILE A 222 -4.33 21.41 -18.54
CA ILE A 222 -5.36 22.05 -19.39
C ILE A 222 -5.44 23.56 -19.08
N ALA A 223 -5.49 23.94 -17.81
CA ALA A 223 -5.56 25.35 -17.39
C ALA A 223 -4.36 26.15 -17.89
N ILE A 224 -3.14 25.61 -17.77
CA ILE A 224 -1.92 26.24 -18.27
C ILE A 224 -1.95 26.40 -19.78
N ARG A 225 -2.42 25.39 -20.51
CA ARG A 225 -2.56 25.50 -21.98
C ARG A 225 -3.56 26.56 -22.38
N ILE A 226 -4.68 26.67 -21.71
CA ILE A 226 -5.69 27.71 -21.95
C ILE A 226 -5.09 29.09 -21.65
N ALA A 227 -4.42 29.26 -20.52
CA ALA A 227 -3.78 30.52 -20.13
C ALA A 227 -2.72 30.99 -21.14
N ARG A 228 -1.87 30.07 -21.60
CA ARG A 228 -0.87 30.37 -22.66
C ARG A 228 -1.53 30.78 -23.98
N ALA A 229 -2.58 30.03 -24.39
CA ALA A 229 -3.31 30.33 -25.61
C ALA A 229 -4.00 31.72 -25.56
N ALA A 230 -4.58 32.04 -24.42
CA ALA A 230 -5.29 33.31 -24.22
C ALA A 230 -4.32 34.52 -24.09
N SER A 231 -3.17 34.32 -23.46
CA SER A 231 -2.20 35.41 -23.20
C SER A 231 -1.17 35.58 -24.29
N GLY A 232 -0.93 34.58 -25.12
CA GLY A 232 0.19 34.51 -26.06
C GLY A 232 1.58 34.43 -25.40
N LYS A 233 1.63 34.04 -24.11
CA LYS A 233 2.88 33.95 -23.31
C LYS A 233 3.16 32.52 -22.87
N ASP A 234 4.42 32.13 -22.89
CA ASP A 234 4.86 30.80 -22.47
C ASP A 234 5.14 30.70 -20.97
N GLY A 235 5.66 31.78 -20.36
CA GLY A 235 6.04 31.82 -18.95
C GLY A 235 4.85 31.74 -18.00
N VAL A 236 4.98 30.93 -16.95
CA VAL A 236 3.93 30.69 -15.91
C VAL A 236 4.56 30.87 -14.53
N ALA A 237 3.98 31.73 -13.71
CA ALA A 237 4.32 31.82 -12.29
C ALA A 237 3.55 30.75 -11.50
N ILE A 238 4.25 29.98 -10.70
CA ILE A 238 3.71 28.86 -9.94
C ILE A 238 3.86 29.15 -8.44
N CYS A 239 2.80 28.84 -7.67
CA CYS A 239 2.79 28.90 -6.21
C CYS A 239 2.08 27.66 -5.66
N GLY A 240 2.74 26.89 -4.80
CA GLY A 240 2.21 25.71 -4.17
C GLY A 240 2.30 24.43 -5.03
N TYR A 241 1.64 23.36 -4.56
CA TYR A 241 1.67 22.05 -5.20
C TYR A 241 0.62 21.96 -6.33
N HIS A 242 1.05 21.51 -7.52
CA HIS A 242 0.18 21.41 -8.70
C HIS A 242 0.29 20.06 -9.45
N GLY A 243 0.66 19.00 -8.77
CA GLY A 243 0.71 17.66 -9.35
C GLY A 243 2.11 17.17 -9.71
N TRP A 244 2.19 16.24 -10.65
CA TRP A 244 3.41 15.51 -11.00
C TRP A 244 3.77 15.59 -12.50
N HIS A 245 3.05 16.40 -13.28
CA HIS A 245 3.33 16.57 -14.70
C HIS A 245 4.67 17.32 -14.92
N ASP A 246 5.33 17.02 -16.03
CA ASP A 246 6.66 17.53 -16.34
C ASP A 246 6.78 19.04 -16.25
N TRP A 247 5.78 19.80 -16.71
CA TRP A 247 5.78 21.25 -16.63
C TRP A 247 5.93 21.79 -15.21
N TYR A 248 5.32 21.07 -14.24
CA TYR A 248 5.40 21.44 -12.82
C TYR A 248 6.69 20.93 -12.18
N LEU A 249 7.04 19.65 -12.42
CA LEU A 249 8.26 19.06 -11.86
C LEU A 249 9.51 19.79 -12.37
N SER A 250 9.55 20.13 -13.65
CA SER A 250 10.68 20.88 -14.24
C SER A 250 10.84 22.27 -13.62
N ALA A 251 9.74 22.97 -13.32
CA ALA A 251 9.76 24.27 -12.65
C ALA A 251 10.29 24.18 -11.21
N ASN A 252 10.21 23.00 -10.57
CA ASN A 252 10.66 22.76 -9.20
C ASN A 252 12.04 22.08 -9.12
N LEU A 253 12.80 22.03 -10.21
CA LEU A 253 14.18 21.55 -10.17
C LEU A 253 15.09 22.62 -9.53
N GLY A 254 15.56 22.35 -8.32
CA GLY A 254 16.50 23.21 -7.60
C GLY A 254 17.88 23.17 -8.23
N ASP A 255 18.46 22.00 -8.32
CA ASP A 255 19.71 21.71 -9.01
C ASP A 255 19.56 20.52 -9.96
N ASP A 256 20.69 20.01 -10.48
CA ASP A 256 20.68 18.86 -11.40
C ASP A 256 20.32 17.52 -10.74
N LYS A 257 20.14 17.47 -9.44
CA LYS A 257 19.94 16.23 -8.68
C LYS A 257 18.77 16.26 -7.72
N SER A 258 18.18 17.43 -7.45
CA SER A 258 17.10 17.57 -6.48
C SER A 258 15.93 18.39 -6.99
N LEU A 259 14.76 18.07 -6.47
CA LEU A 259 13.54 18.88 -6.60
C LEU A 259 13.47 19.84 -5.41
N ASP A 260 13.01 21.08 -5.65
CA ASP A 260 12.86 22.08 -4.61
C ASP A 260 11.82 21.65 -3.54
N GLY A 261 11.85 22.31 -2.38
CA GLY A 261 11.16 21.95 -1.16
C GLY A 261 9.63 21.93 -1.19
N HIS A 262 9.00 22.12 -2.34
CA HIS A 262 7.57 21.93 -2.54
C HIS A 262 7.16 20.48 -2.81
N LEU A 263 8.14 19.60 -3.01
CA LEU A 263 7.90 18.19 -3.24
C LEU A 263 8.27 17.39 -2.01
N LEU A 264 7.52 16.29 -1.82
CA LEU A 264 7.74 15.41 -0.69
C LEU A 264 9.16 14.86 -0.67
N PRO A 265 9.82 14.78 0.48
CA PRO A 265 11.17 14.24 0.60
C PRO A 265 11.30 12.84 -0.03
N GLY A 266 12.40 12.60 -0.73
CA GLY A 266 12.68 11.30 -1.35
C GLY A 266 12.13 11.11 -2.76
N LEU A 267 11.59 12.16 -3.41
CA LEU A 267 11.34 12.14 -4.84
C LEU A 267 12.63 12.45 -5.60
N GLU A 268 12.97 11.55 -6.51
CA GLU A 268 14.11 11.73 -7.40
C GLU A 268 13.68 12.38 -8.72
N PRO A 269 14.48 13.33 -9.27
CA PRO A 269 14.13 14.04 -10.50
C PRO A 269 14.43 13.25 -11.79
N ASN A 270 14.63 11.94 -11.68
CA ASN A 270 14.98 11.09 -12.81
C ASN A 270 13.91 11.14 -13.91
N GLY A 271 14.32 11.47 -15.13
CA GLY A 271 13.41 11.59 -16.28
C GLY A 271 12.65 12.91 -16.39
N VAL A 272 12.77 13.83 -15.43
CA VAL A 272 12.15 15.16 -15.51
C VAL A 272 12.92 16.01 -16.54
N PRO A 273 12.26 16.57 -17.57
CA PRO A 273 12.93 17.35 -18.61
C PRO A 273 13.51 18.67 -18.09
N ARG A 274 14.82 18.83 -18.14
CA ARG A 274 15.49 20.01 -17.59
C ARG A 274 15.32 21.26 -18.45
N ASN A 275 15.14 21.07 -19.74
CA ASN A 275 14.93 22.17 -20.69
C ASN A 275 13.55 22.84 -20.56
N LEU A 276 12.64 22.30 -19.78
CA LEU A 276 11.35 22.93 -19.45
C LEU A 276 11.43 23.86 -18.23
N LYS A 277 12.56 23.92 -17.55
CA LYS A 277 12.76 24.76 -16.38
C LYS A 277 12.73 26.26 -16.68
N ASN A 278 13.15 26.68 -17.89
CA ASN A 278 13.30 28.08 -18.30
C ASN A 278 12.17 28.55 -19.22
#